data_585fe8012a9e7992ccd24d42e77be565
#
_entry.id   585fe8012a9e7992ccd24d42e77be565
#
_cell.length_a   1.000
_cell.length_b   1.000
_cell.length_c   1.000
_cell.angle_alpha   90.00
_cell.angle_beta   90.00
_cell.angle_gamma   90.00
#
_symmetry.space_group_name_H-M   'P 1'
#
loop_
_entity.id
_entity.type
_entity.pdbx_description
1 polymer ?
#
loop_
_entity_poly.entity_id
_entity_poly.type
_entity_poly.pdbx_seq_one_letter_code
_entity_poly.pdbx_strand_id
1 'polypeptide(L)'
;MSGFWTIFWAKLSEFLPILLVGFEVTLIVAAGSFVIAMSLGLLLAIARQSQNRWASVPAGIYIEFIRGTPALTQLFIIYFGLAQLGFSLPGLVAAIAGLGLNGAAYVAEIFRAGLQAVPDGQRQAAISLGLT
;
A
#
# COMPACT_ATOMS: atom_id res chain seq x y z
N MET A 1 14.62 -5.75 -44.42
CA MET A 1 14.07 -6.34 -43.17
C MET A 1 15.17 -6.89 -42.23
N SER A 2 16.35 -7.25 -42.73
CA SER A 2 17.46 -7.74 -41.88
C SER A 2 18.03 -6.69 -40.89
N GLY A 3 18.10 -5.42 -41.28
CA GLY A 3 18.65 -4.36 -40.42
C GLY A 3 17.82 -4.02 -39.16
N PHE A 4 16.50 -4.19 -39.24
CA PHE A 4 15.65 -3.95 -38.06
C PHE A 4 15.95 -4.95 -36.95
N TRP A 5 16.01 -6.21 -37.25
CA TRP A 5 16.24 -7.25 -36.24
C TRP A 5 17.64 -7.20 -35.62
N THR A 6 18.67 -6.84 -36.41
CA THR A 6 20.02 -6.64 -35.86
C THR A 6 20.11 -5.47 -34.92
N ILE A 7 19.46 -4.33 -35.24
CA ILE A 7 19.38 -3.18 -34.38
C ILE A 7 18.54 -3.50 -33.14
N PHE A 8 17.40 -4.20 -33.29
CA PHE A 8 16.55 -4.60 -32.20
C PHE A 8 17.30 -5.44 -31.14
N TRP A 9 17.98 -6.52 -31.60
CA TRP A 9 18.72 -7.39 -30.67
C TRP A 9 19.92 -6.68 -30.04
N ALA A 10 20.63 -5.84 -30.77
CA ALA A 10 21.71 -5.04 -30.23
C ALA A 10 21.23 -4.07 -29.14
N LYS A 11 20.12 -3.39 -29.39
CA LYS A 11 19.51 -2.49 -28.41
C LYS A 11 18.91 -3.23 -27.22
N LEU A 12 18.27 -4.38 -27.45
CA LEU A 12 17.73 -5.19 -26.37
C LEU A 12 18.84 -5.67 -25.42
N SER A 13 19.97 -6.12 -25.94
CA SER A 13 21.11 -6.54 -25.10
C SER A 13 21.73 -5.40 -24.29
N GLU A 14 21.68 -4.17 -24.81
CA GLU A 14 22.15 -2.97 -24.12
C GLU A 14 21.18 -2.54 -22.99
N PHE A 15 19.87 -2.59 -23.24
CA PHE A 15 18.86 -2.12 -22.28
C PHE A 15 18.43 -3.19 -21.28
N LEU A 16 18.55 -4.48 -21.61
CA LEU A 16 18.10 -5.57 -20.74
C LEU A 16 18.70 -5.54 -19.33
N PRO A 17 20.01 -5.30 -19.13
CA PRO A 17 20.57 -5.19 -17.79
C PRO A 17 19.96 -4.04 -16.97
N ILE A 18 19.71 -2.89 -17.61
CA ILE A 18 19.10 -1.73 -16.97
C ILE A 18 17.66 -2.03 -16.56
N LEU A 19 16.90 -2.70 -17.44
CA LEU A 19 15.53 -3.13 -17.15
C LEU A 19 15.48 -4.14 -16.02
N LEU A 20 16.43 -5.08 -15.95
CA LEU A 20 16.49 -6.06 -14.86
C LEU A 20 16.76 -5.40 -13.51
N VAL A 21 17.66 -4.43 -13.43
CA VAL A 21 17.90 -3.64 -12.22
C VAL A 21 16.65 -2.86 -11.81
N GLY A 22 15.98 -2.21 -12.76
CA GLY A 22 14.73 -1.51 -12.51
C GLY A 22 13.61 -2.44 -12.04
N PHE A 23 13.54 -3.65 -12.59
CA PHE A 23 12.60 -4.69 -12.19
C PHE A 23 12.86 -5.17 -10.76
N GLU A 24 14.13 -5.42 -10.40
CA GLU A 24 14.53 -5.78 -9.02
C GLU A 24 14.08 -4.71 -8.02
N VAL A 25 14.40 -3.44 -8.28
CA VAL A 25 13.98 -2.31 -7.43
C VAL A 25 12.46 -2.27 -7.31
N THR A 26 11.73 -2.48 -8.41
CA THR A 26 10.26 -2.52 -8.40
C THR A 26 9.73 -3.63 -7.50
N LEU A 27 10.31 -4.82 -7.56
CA LEU A 27 9.91 -5.94 -6.70
C LEU A 27 10.18 -5.66 -5.22
N ILE A 28 11.33 -5.07 -4.90
CA ILE A 28 11.67 -4.68 -3.51
C ILE A 28 10.68 -3.64 -2.98
N VAL A 29 10.39 -2.61 -3.76
CA VAL A 29 9.41 -1.58 -3.39
C VAL A 29 8.02 -2.19 -3.23
N ALA A 30 7.58 -3.00 -4.17
CA ALA A 30 6.27 -3.64 -4.13
C ALA A 30 6.12 -4.55 -2.90
N ALA A 31 7.10 -5.43 -2.65
CA ALA A 31 7.07 -6.34 -1.51
C ALA A 31 7.10 -5.58 -0.18
N GLY A 32 8.01 -4.61 -0.03
CA GLY A 32 8.12 -3.81 1.18
C GLY A 32 6.86 -3.00 1.46
N SER A 33 6.31 -2.33 0.44
CA SER A 33 5.07 -1.56 0.55
C SER A 33 3.87 -2.46 0.85
N PHE A 34 3.81 -3.66 0.26
CA PHE A 34 2.76 -4.63 0.51
C PHE A 34 2.72 -5.09 1.97
N VAL A 35 3.89 -5.39 2.56
CA VAL A 35 3.97 -5.79 3.98
C VAL A 35 3.45 -4.66 4.89
N ILE A 36 3.85 -3.41 4.63
CA ILE A 36 3.36 -2.25 5.40
C ILE A 36 1.85 -2.07 5.18
N ALA A 37 1.39 -2.14 3.94
CA ALA A 37 -0.01 -1.94 3.59
C ALA A 37 -0.91 -3.00 4.26
N MET A 38 -0.51 -4.27 4.24
CA MET A 38 -1.28 -5.37 4.84
C MET A 38 -1.33 -5.27 6.36
N SER A 39 -0.18 -5.06 7.01
CA SER A 39 -0.11 -5.01 8.48
C SER A 39 -0.82 -3.77 9.02
N LEU A 40 -0.49 -2.59 8.52
CA LEU A 40 -1.11 -1.34 8.96
C LEU A 40 -2.59 -1.26 8.53
N GLY A 41 -2.92 -1.73 7.33
CA GLY A 41 -4.30 -1.77 6.84
C GLY A 41 -5.22 -2.64 7.70
N LEU A 42 -4.74 -3.81 8.16
CA LEU A 42 -5.49 -4.64 9.09
C LEU A 42 -5.72 -3.93 10.42
N LEU A 43 -4.68 -3.31 10.98
CA LEU A 43 -4.81 -2.55 12.24
C LEU A 43 -5.80 -1.40 12.10
N LEU A 44 -5.75 -0.66 11.00
CA LEU A 44 -6.68 0.43 10.70
C LEU A 44 -8.12 -0.08 10.52
N ALA A 45 -8.32 -1.23 9.88
CA ALA A 45 -9.64 -1.84 9.72
C ALA A 45 -10.25 -2.22 11.06
N ILE A 46 -9.47 -2.82 11.95
CA ILE A 46 -9.90 -3.17 13.31
C ILE A 46 -10.20 -1.90 14.12
N ALA A 47 -9.30 -0.91 14.07
CA ALA A 47 -9.50 0.35 14.77
C ALA A 47 -10.75 1.10 14.29
N ARG A 48 -11.00 1.11 12.96
CA ARG A 48 -12.18 1.75 12.35
C ARG A 48 -13.50 1.12 12.78
N GLN A 49 -13.53 -0.17 13.08
CA GLN A 49 -14.72 -0.89 13.54
C GLN A 49 -14.88 -0.90 15.05
N SER A 50 -13.91 -0.37 15.80
CA SER A 50 -13.98 -0.31 17.26
C SER A 50 -15.11 0.60 17.72
N GLN A 51 -15.80 0.20 18.78
CA GLN A 51 -16.78 1.05 19.47
C GLN A 51 -16.11 2.23 20.22
N ASN A 52 -14.80 2.13 20.47
CA ASN A 52 -14.03 3.19 21.07
C ASN A 52 -13.77 4.31 20.05
N ARG A 53 -14.38 5.47 20.26
CA ARG A 53 -14.25 6.64 19.39
C ARG A 53 -12.80 7.15 19.28
N TRP A 54 -12.00 6.97 20.32
CA TRP A 54 -10.59 7.34 20.32
C TRP A 54 -9.74 6.51 19.36
N ALA A 55 -10.19 5.32 18.99
CA ALA A 55 -9.54 4.49 17.97
C ALA A 55 -10.19 4.69 16.58
N SER A 56 -11.55 4.69 16.53
CA SER A 56 -12.25 4.66 15.25
C SER A 56 -12.21 6.00 14.51
N VAL A 57 -12.23 7.13 15.21
CA VAL A 57 -12.20 8.46 14.58
C VAL A 57 -10.86 8.76 13.92
N PRO A 58 -9.70 8.62 14.61
CA PRO A 58 -8.41 8.84 13.95
C PRO A 58 -8.14 7.89 12.78
N ALA A 59 -8.52 6.61 12.90
CA ALA A 59 -8.40 5.66 11.80
C ALA A 59 -9.24 6.10 10.59
N GLY A 60 -10.45 6.58 10.82
CA GLY A 60 -11.30 7.11 9.76
C GLY A 60 -10.71 8.33 9.09
N ILE A 61 -10.25 9.31 9.86
CA ILE A 61 -9.61 10.53 9.32
C ILE A 61 -8.41 10.16 8.45
N TYR A 62 -7.55 9.26 8.94
CA TYR A 62 -6.39 8.79 8.16
C TYR A 62 -6.82 8.17 6.83
N ILE A 63 -7.76 7.22 6.87
CA ILE A 63 -8.22 6.50 5.67
C ILE A 63 -8.82 7.48 4.65
N GLU A 64 -9.69 8.39 5.10
CA GLU A 64 -10.34 9.35 4.22
C GLU A 64 -9.35 10.38 3.64
N PHE A 65 -8.42 10.88 4.45
CA PHE A 65 -7.39 11.80 4.02
C PHE A 65 -6.44 11.19 2.98
N ILE A 66 -5.93 9.99 3.26
CA ILE A 66 -4.99 9.30 2.36
C ILE A 66 -5.67 8.94 1.03
N ARG A 67 -6.91 8.45 1.07
CA ARG A 67 -7.67 8.12 -0.15
C ARG A 67 -8.18 9.33 -0.91
N GLY A 68 -8.32 10.47 -0.23
CA GLY A 68 -8.72 11.74 -0.84
C GLY A 68 -7.59 12.53 -1.47
N THR A 69 -6.33 12.10 -1.32
CA THR A 69 -5.15 12.81 -1.84
C THR A 69 -4.36 11.93 -2.82
N PRO A 70 -3.76 12.53 -3.88
CA PRO A 70 -2.97 11.78 -4.85
C PRO A 70 -1.74 11.14 -4.20
N ALA A 71 -1.47 9.85 -4.50
CA ALA A 71 -0.31 9.12 -3.98
C ALA A 71 1.02 9.82 -4.30
N LEU A 72 1.15 10.41 -5.49
CA LEU A 72 2.34 11.14 -5.89
C LEU A 72 2.62 12.34 -4.98
N THR A 73 1.58 13.09 -4.60
CA THR A 73 1.69 14.22 -3.67
C THR A 73 2.19 13.75 -2.30
N GLN A 74 1.68 12.63 -1.81
CA GLN A 74 2.12 12.03 -0.54
C GLN A 74 3.61 11.62 -0.60
N LEU A 75 4.02 10.99 -1.71
CA LEU A 75 5.42 10.63 -1.94
C LEU A 75 6.34 11.86 -1.94
N PHE A 76 5.94 12.95 -2.59
CA PHE A 76 6.71 14.19 -2.60
C PHE A 76 6.81 14.83 -1.21
N ILE A 77 5.74 14.80 -0.42
CA ILE A 77 5.77 15.30 0.96
C ILE A 77 6.72 14.45 1.81
N ILE A 78 6.69 13.13 1.68
CA ILE A 78 7.57 12.23 2.43
C ILE A 78 9.02 12.42 2.01
N TYR A 79 9.31 12.46 0.71
CA TYR A 79 10.69 12.51 0.23
C TYR A 79 11.31 13.90 0.37
N PHE A 80 10.64 14.94 -0.12
CA PHE A 80 11.17 16.31 -0.11
C PHE A 80 10.78 17.06 1.16
N GLY A 81 9.58 16.87 1.69
CA GLY A 81 9.11 17.60 2.86
C GLY A 81 9.91 17.22 4.11
N LEU A 82 10.14 15.92 4.35
CA LEU A 82 10.97 15.47 5.47
C LEU A 82 12.43 15.92 5.34
N ALA A 83 12.96 15.93 4.11
CA ALA A 83 14.31 16.40 3.87
C ALA A 83 14.50 17.88 4.27
N GLN A 84 13.50 18.74 4.04
CA GLN A 84 13.52 20.14 4.47
C GLN A 84 13.47 20.31 5.99
N LEU A 85 12.91 19.32 6.71
CA LEU A 85 12.89 19.29 8.17
C LEU A 85 14.17 18.67 8.77
N GLY A 86 15.16 18.32 7.93
CA GLY A 86 16.42 17.72 8.36
C GLY A 86 16.42 16.18 8.36
N PHE A 87 15.32 15.52 7.97
CA PHE A 87 15.21 14.06 7.88
C PHE A 87 15.29 13.59 6.42
N SER A 88 16.49 13.39 5.90
CA SER A 88 16.66 12.87 4.54
C SER A 88 16.55 11.34 4.52
N LEU A 89 15.52 10.83 3.83
CA LEU A 89 15.32 9.40 3.62
C LEU A 89 15.95 8.96 2.29
N PRO A 90 16.61 7.79 2.22
CA PRO A 90 16.95 7.18 0.94
C PRO A 90 15.70 7.00 0.08
N GLY A 91 15.81 7.23 -1.24
CA GLY A 91 14.65 7.18 -2.14
C GLY A 91 13.87 5.85 -2.09
N LEU A 92 14.59 4.73 -1.95
CA LEU A 92 13.98 3.40 -1.79
C LEU A 92 13.11 3.32 -0.51
N VAL A 93 13.61 3.83 0.61
CA VAL A 93 12.90 3.83 1.89
C VAL A 93 11.67 4.73 1.82
N ALA A 94 11.82 5.94 1.24
CA ALA A 94 10.72 6.87 1.06
C ALA A 94 9.62 6.29 0.15
N ALA A 95 10.00 5.57 -0.93
CA ALA A 95 9.06 4.90 -1.82
C ALA A 95 8.29 3.77 -1.10
N ILE A 96 9.00 2.89 -0.38
CA ILE A 96 8.39 1.79 0.38
C ILE A 96 7.43 2.35 1.45
N ALA A 97 7.88 3.33 2.24
CA ALA A 97 7.07 3.93 3.28
C ALA A 97 5.83 4.64 2.69
N GLY A 98 6.03 5.50 1.70
CA GLY A 98 4.95 6.27 1.10
C GLY A 98 3.89 5.42 0.42
N LEU A 99 4.30 4.44 -0.40
CA LEU A 99 3.37 3.52 -1.04
C LEU A 99 2.73 2.56 -0.03
N GLY A 100 3.46 2.13 0.99
CA GLY A 100 2.92 1.30 2.07
C GLY A 100 1.86 2.02 2.88
N LEU A 101 2.12 3.27 3.28
CA LEU A 101 1.13 4.11 3.98
C LEU A 101 -0.08 4.39 3.09
N ASN A 102 0.13 4.76 1.84
CA ASN A 102 -0.98 4.94 0.90
C ASN A 102 -1.81 3.65 0.75
N GLY A 103 -1.15 2.52 0.50
CA GLY A 103 -1.79 1.21 0.35
C GLY A 103 -2.56 0.77 1.59
N ALA A 104 -2.08 1.09 2.80
CA ALA A 104 -2.73 0.73 4.05
C ALA A 104 -4.16 1.27 4.15
N ALA A 105 -4.41 2.49 3.65
CA ALA A 105 -5.74 3.07 3.66
C ALA A 105 -6.73 2.32 2.75
N TYR A 106 -6.27 1.84 1.59
CA TYR A 106 -7.09 1.03 0.68
C TYR A 106 -7.31 -0.38 1.22
N VAL A 107 -6.26 -1.01 1.75
CA VAL A 107 -6.33 -2.35 2.36
C VAL A 107 -7.26 -2.34 3.58
N ALA A 108 -7.25 -1.28 4.40
CA ALA A 108 -8.18 -1.13 5.52
C ALA A 108 -9.64 -1.18 5.07
N GLU A 109 -9.99 -0.51 3.97
CA GLU A 109 -11.35 -0.56 3.42
C GLU A 109 -11.70 -1.91 2.81
N ILE A 110 -10.74 -2.60 2.18
CA ILE A 110 -10.94 -3.96 1.68
C ILE A 110 -11.26 -4.92 2.83
N PHE A 111 -10.49 -4.87 3.91
CA PHE A 111 -10.75 -5.68 5.10
C PHE A 111 -12.10 -5.34 5.74
N ARG A 112 -12.42 -4.04 5.86
CA ARG A 112 -13.70 -3.60 6.39
C ARG A 112 -14.87 -4.11 5.55
N ALA A 113 -14.78 -3.99 4.24
CA ALA A 113 -15.81 -4.47 3.31
C ALA A 113 -15.98 -6.00 3.39
N GLY A 114 -14.86 -6.75 3.46
CA GLY A 114 -14.87 -8.20 3.62
C GLY A 114 -15.56 -8.64 4.92
N LEU A 115 -15.25 -7.97 6.03
CA LEU A 115 -15.88 -8.27 7.32
C LEU A 115 -17.38 -7.95 7.33
N GLN A 116 -17.80 -6.90 6.64
CA GLN A 116 -19.21 -6.51 6.52
C GLN A 116 -19.99 -7.34 5.51
N ALA A 117 -19.32 -8.06 4.62
CA ALA A 117 -19.96 -8.93 3.64
C ALA A 117 -20.49 -10.25 4.25
N VAL A 118 -20.13 -10.57 5.50
CA VAL A 118 -20.65 -11.76 6.18
C VAL A 118 -22.13 -11.56 6.53
N PRO A 119 -23.05 -12.39 6.00
CA PRO A 119 -24.48 -12.26 6.28
C PRO A 119 -24.79 -12.45 7.77
N ASP A 120 -25.73 -11.67 8.29
CA ASP A 120 -26.17 -11.78 9.70
C ASP A 120 -26.65 -13.18 10.09
N GLY A 121 -27.24 -13.93 9.15
CA GLY A 121 -27.65 -15.30 9.36
C GLY A 121 -26.49 -16.25 9.71
N GLN A 122 -25.32 -16.07 9.10
CA GLN A 122 -24.14 -16.87 9.45
C GLN A 122 -23.65 -16.54 10.86
N ARG A 123 -23.67 -15.26 11.22
CA ARG A 123 -23.30 -14.82 12.57
C ARG A 123 -24.28 -15.38 13.62
N GLN A 124 -25.58 -15.32 13.35
CA GLN A 124 -26.62 -15.87 14.24
C GLN A 124 -26.47 -17.39 14.39
N ALA A 125 -26.20 -18.12 13.29
CA ALA A 125 -25.94 -19.54 13.33
C ALA A 125 -24.71 -19.90 14.17
N ALA A 126 -23.61 -19.14 14.03
CA ALA A 126 -22.40 -19.33 14.85
C ALA A 126 -22.70 -19.12 16.35
N ILE A 127 -23.42 -18.05 16.71
CA ILE A 127 -23.82 -17.78 18.11
C ILE A 127 -24.70 -18.91 18.64
N SER A 128 -25.62 -19.44 17.87
CA SER A 128 -26.50 -20.58 18.24
C SER A 128 -25.73 -21.87 18.52
N LEU A 129 -24.54 -22.00 17.93
CA LEU A 129 -23.60 -23.10 18.17
C LEU A 129 -22.59 -22.80 19.30
N GLY A 130 -22.74 -21.68 20.01
CA GLY A 130 -21.84 -21.28 21.11
C GLY A 130 -20.51 -20.68 20.65
N LEU A 131 -20.37 -20.33 19.37
CA LEU A 131 -19.20 -19.64 18.84
C LEU A 131 -19.39 -18.13 19.05
N THR A 132 -18.41 -17.49 19.68
CA THR A 132 -18.37 -16.04 19.98
C THR A 132 -17.25 -15.34 19.23
#